data_e66c7abb5eae7b270221aaf4e2aef5b7
#
_entry.id   e66c7abb5eae7b270221aaf4e2aef5b7
#
_cell.length_a   1.000
_cell.length_b   1.000
_cell.length_c   1.000
_cell.angle_alpha   90.00
_cell.angle_beta   90.00
_cell.angle_gamma   90.00
#
_symmetry.space_group_name_H-M   'P 1'
#
loop_
_entity.id
_entity.type
_entity.pdbx_description
1 polymer ?
#
loop_
_entity_poly.entity_id
_entity_poly.type
_entity_poly.pdbx_seq_one_letter_code
_entity_poly.pdbx_strand_id
1 'polypeptide(L)'
;TSGGNIIHTFTSSGTLLPTETASLLIVAGGGGGANSNGGAGGAGGLIEDTSKWLGNKNYTVTVGAGGGVDPGLNGANSSISGILLAAAVGGGAGVYSGNAGTGGSGGGGGGQTSGASAGGAGTSGQGNAGGAGHTAINGAGGGGGGSGAVGAAGGDTAGGDGGAGSA
;
A
#
# COMPACT_ATOMS: atom_id res chain seq x y z
N THR A 1 -12.89 -16.43 -19.07
CA THR A 1 -14.15 -16.75 -18.38
C THR A 1 -13.96 -17.98 -17.50
N SER A 2 -14.34 -17.90 -16.23
CA SER A 2 -14.36 -19.04 -15.30
C SER A 2 -15.78 -19.13 -14.75
N GLY A 3 -16.46 -20.28 -14.96
CA GLY A 3 -17.81 -20.52 -14.41
C GLY A 3 -18.90 -19.53 -14.86
N GLY A 4 -18.81 -19.03 -16.09
CA GLY A 4 -19.77 -18.05 -16.63
C GLY A 4 -19.46 -16.59 -16.29
N ASN A 5 -18.48 -16.31 -15.45
CA ASN A 5 -18.06 -14.95 -15.13
C ASN A 5 -17.03 -14.42 -16.15
N ILE A 6 -17.09 -13.11 -16.42
CA ILE A 6 -16.10 -12.38 -17.20
C ILE A 6 -15.15 -11.70 -16.22
N ILE A 7 -13.84 -11.97 -16.37
CA ILE A 7 -12.80 -11.34 -15.54
C ILE A 7 -12.11 -10.27 -16.37
N HIS A 8 -12.11 -9.02 -15.87
CA HIS A 8 -11.36 -7.90 -16.42
C HIS A 8 -10.22 -7.54 -15.47
N THR A 9 -8.98 -7.61 -15.95
CA THR A 9 -7.78 -7.23 -15.18
C THR A 9 -7.14 -6.01 -15.79
N PHE A 10 -6.90 -4.98 -14.98
CA PHE A 10 -6.22 -3.76 -15.36
C PHE A 10 -4.86 -3.67 -14.62
N THR A 11 -3.78 -3.70 -15.36
CA THR A 11 -2.40 -3.45 -14.88
C THR A 11 -1.88 -2.08 -15.31
N SER A 12 -2.67 -1.37 -16.10
CA SER A 12 -2.50 0.03 -16.48
C SER A 12 -3.87 0.69 -16.58
N SER A 13 -3.91 2.03 -16.55
CA SER A 13 -5.16 2.79 -16.65
C SER A 13 -5.90 2.48 -17.95
N GLY A 14 -7.23 2.46 -17.90
CA GLY A 14 -8.07 2.09 -19.03
C GLY A 14 -9.54 2.41 -18.83
N THR A 15 -10.39 1.86 -19.68
CA THR A 15 -11.86 2.03 -19.63
C THR A 15 -12.53 0.67 -19.48
N LEU A 16 -13.49 0.60 -18.58
CA LEU A 16 -14.36 -0.57 -18.36
C LEU A 16 -15.78 -0.24 -18.80
N LEU A 17 -16.40 -1.10 -19.59
CA LEU A 17 -17.81 -1.01 -20.00
C LEU A 17 -18.55 -2.27 -19.52
N PRO A 18 -19.07 -2.29 -18.30
CA PRO A 18 -19.86 -3.40 -17.78
C PRO A 18 -21.36 -3.21 -18.06
N THR A 19 -22.13 -4.27 -17.89
CA THR A 19 -23.60 -4.28 -18.05
C THR A 19 -24.34 -4.83 -16.83
N GLU A 20 -23.65 -5.20 -15.76
CA GLU A 20 -24.21 -6.01 -14.66
C GLU A 20 -23.59 -5.65 -13.29
N THR A 21 -24.01 -6.37 -12.26
CA THR A 21 -23.35 -6.35 -10.95
C THR A 21 -21.99 -7.03 -11.05
N ALA A 22 -20.96 -6.39 -10.51
CA ALA A 22 -19.59 -6.89 -10.54
C ALA A 22 -19.01 -6.97 -9.13
N SER A 23 -18.12 -7.93 -8.91
CA SER A 23 -17.16 -7.89 -7.81
C SER A 23 -15.95 -7.10 -8.26
N LEU A 24 -15.53 -6.15 -7.44
CA LEU A 24 -14.39 -5.27 -7.70
C LEU A 24 -13.29 -5.53 -6.69
N LEU A 25 -12.06 -5.70 -7.19
CA LEU A 25 -10.86 -5.66 -6.39
C LEU A 25 -9.99 -4.52 -6.91
N ILE A 26 -9.72 -3.53 -6.08
CA ILE A 26 -8.91 -2.36 -6.42
C ILE A 26 -7.68 -2.35 -5.51
N VAL A 27 -6.50 -2.39 -6.12
CA VAL A 27 -5.22 -2.33 -5.42
C VAL A 27 -4.45 -1.11 -5.91
N ALA A 28 -3.96 -0.30 -5.00
CA ALA A 28 -3.15 0.87 -5.31
C ALA A 28 -1.66 0.54 -5.47
N GLY A 29 -0.87 1.50 -5.94
CA GLY A 29 0.57 1.35 -6.01
C GLY A 29 1.19 1.22 -4.62
N GLY A 30 2.17 0.33 -4.42
CA GLY A 30 2.95 0.22 -3.19
C GLY A 30 3.89 1.40 -2.99
N GLY A 31 4.27 1.72 -1.77
CA GLY A 31 5.28 2.73 -1.45
C GLY A 31 6.70 2.24 -1.74
N GLY A 32 7.61 3.16 -2.01
CA GLY A 32 9.04 2.88 -2.12
C GLY A 32 9.71 2.75 -0.76
N GLY A 33 10.74 1.93 -0.65
CA GLY A 33 11.61 1.83 0.52
C GLY A 33 12.74 2.87 0.50
N ALA A 34 13.33 3.14 1.65
CA ALA A 34 14.54 3.96 1.77
C ALA A 34 15.79 3.07 1.75
N ASN A 35 16.93 3.68 1.44
CA ASN A 35 18.23 3.01 1.42
C ASN A 35 18.82 2.82 2.84
N SER A 36 20.00 2.21 2.92
CA SER A 36 20.77 1.96 4.17
C SER A 36 19.91 1.24 5.23
N ASN A 37 19.88 1.78 6.46
CA ASN A 37 19.06 1.30 7.56
C ASN A 37 17.63 1.85 7.51
N GLY A 38 17.17 2.25 6.32
CA GLY A 38 15.84 2.78 6.10
C GLY A 38 14.74 1.74 6.23
N GLY A 39 13.53 2.22 6.44
CA GLY A 39 12.33 1.39 6.49
C GLY A 39 11.85 0.94 5.11
N ALA A 40 11.08 -0.13 5.09
CA ALA A 40 10.44 -0.64 3.87
C ALA A 40 9.20 0.18 3.48
N GLY A 41 8.87 0.20 2.18
CA GLY A 41 7.60 0.76 1.71
C GLY A 41 6.39 -0.07 2.13
N GLY A 42 5.27 0.58 2.39
CA GLY A 42 3.99 -0.06 2.69
C GLY A 42 3.29 -0.59 1.44
N ALA A 43 2.45 -1.59 1.58
CA ALA A 43 1.59 -2.06 0.49
C ALA A 43 0.58 -0.98 0.07
N GLY A 44 0.20 -0.98 -1.19
CA GLY A 44 -0.94 -0.21 -1.67
C GLY A 44 -2.23 -0.64 -0.97
N GLY A 45 -3.14 0.31 -0.76
CA GLY A 45 -4.44 0.02 -0.20
C GLY A 45 -5.21 -0.97 -1.05
N LEU A 46 -5.98 -1.82 -0.38
CA LEU A 46 -6.83 -2.82 -1.01
C LEU A 46 -8.28 -2.50 -0.69
N ILE A 47 -9.14 -2.48 -1.72
CA ILE A 47 -10.59 -2.34 -1.58
C ILE A 47 -11.24 -3.49 -2.32
N GLU A 48 -12.13 -4.21 -1.64
CA GLU A 48 -12.99 -5.23 -2.21
C GLU A 48 -14.45 -4.82 -2.08
N ASP A 49 -15.21 -4.95 -3.15
CA ASP A 49 -16.67 -4.79 -3.16
C ASP A 49 -17.27 -5.92 -4.00
N THR A 50 -17.97 -6.83 -3.35
CA THR A 50 -18.43 -8.08 -3.97
C THR A 50 -19.75 -7.97 -4.75
N SER A 51 -20.42 -6.82 -4.72
CA SER A 51 -21.72 -6.64 -5.38
C SER A 51 -22.00 -5.21 -5.85
N LYS A 52 -21.03 -4.59 -6.49
CA LYS A 52 -21.20 -3.24 -7.03
C LYS A 52 -22.05 -3.27 -8.30
N TRP A 53 -23.16 -2.54 -8.29
CA TRP A 53 -23.92 -2.28 -9.50
C TRP A 53 -23.15 -1.34 -10.43
N LEU A 54 -22.92 -1.80 -11.65
CA LEU A 54 -22.27 -1.02 -12.71
C LEU A 54 -23.26 -0.91 -13.87
N GLY A 55 -23.79 0.30 -14.09
CA GLY A 55 -24.67 0.58 -15.22
C GLY A 55 -23.93 0.52 -16.56
N ASN A 56 -24.67 0.40 -17.66
CA ASN A 56 -24.10 0.37 -19.02
C ASN A 56 -23.56 1.76 -19.41
N LYS A 57 -22.37 2.09 -18.94
CA LYS A 57 -21.61 3.30 -19.30
C LYS A 57 -20.11 3.05 -19.19
N ASN A 58 -19.31 3.89 -19.81
CA ASN A 58 -17.86 3.82 -19.68
C ASN A 58 -17.41 4.27 -18.29
N TYR A 59 -16.54 3.50 -17.67
CA TYR A 59 -15.84 3.83 -16.43
C TYR A 59 -14.35 3.98 -16.72
N THR A 60 -13.78 5.10 -16.28
CA THR A 60 -12.32 5.28 -16.36
C THR A 60 -11.68 4.56 -15.17
N VAL A 61 -10.81 3.61 -15.47
CA VAL A 61 -9.98 2.92 -14.48
C VAL A 61 -8.63 3.63 -14.43
N THR A 62 -8.24 4.07 -13.24
CA THR A 62 -6.90 4.61 -12.96
C THR A 62 -6.13 3.60 -12.13
N VAL A 63 -4.98 3.15 -12.62
CA VAL A 63 -4.05 2.28 -11.89
C VAL A 63 -2.89 3.11 -11.37
N GLY A 64 -2.72 3.15 -10.06
CA GLY A 64 -1.67 3.90 -9.38
C GLY A 64 -0.29 3.26 -9.58
N ALA A 65 0.70 4.08 -9.92
CA ALA A 65 2.09 3.64 -9.99
C ALA A 65 2.68 3.38 -8.60
N GLY A 66 3.66 2.49 -8.49
CA GLY A 66 4.47 2.33 -7.28
C GLY A 66 5.31 3.57 -6.99
N GLY A 67 5.61 3.79 -5.72
CA GLY A 67 6.52 4.85 -5.28
C GLY A 67 7.98 4.55 -5.64
N GLY A 68 8.74 5.60 -5.94
CA GLY A 68 10.18 5.50 -6.18
C GLY A 68 10.95 5.14 -4.91
N VAL A 69 12.16 4.62 -5.10
CA VAL A 69 13.14 4.37 -4.02
C VAL A 69 14.15 5.52 -3.94
N ASP A 70 14.73 5.72 -2.76
CA ASP A 70 15.85 6.64 -2.48
C ASP A 70 15.67 8.09 -3.02
N PRO A 71 14.96 8.98 -2.32
CA PRO A 71 14.22 8.72 -1.10
C PRO A 71 12.94 7.92 -1.40
N GLY A 72 12.44 7.16 -0.42
CA GLY A 72 11.15 6.49 -0.56
C GLY A 72 10.05 7.51 -0.88
N LEU A 73 9.19 7.18 -1.85
CA LEU A 73 8.01 7.96 -2.20
C LEU A 73 6.74 7.13 -1.98
N ASN A 74 5.65 7.79 -1.63
CA ASN A 74 4.37 7.12 -1.56
C ASN A 74 3.96 6.59 -2.95
N GLY A 75 3.27 5.46 -2.98
CA GLY A 75 2.58 4.99 -4.17
C GLY A 75 1.42 5.92 -4.56
N ALA A 76 0.96 5.80 -5.78
CA ALA A 76 -0.20 6.51 -6.29
C ALA A 76 -1.50 5.72 -6.05
N ASN A 77 -2.61 6.44 -5.97
CA ASN A 77 -3.94 5.86 -5.77
C ASN A 77 -4.44 5.13 -7.02
N SER A 78 -5.21 4.06 -6.82
CA SER A 78 -6.02 3.45 -7.86
C SER A 78 -7.50 3.74 -7.64
N SER A 79 -8.26 3.92 -8.72
CA SER A 79 -9.68 4.27 -8.63
C SER A 79 -10.47 3.87 -9.87
N ILE A 80 -11.78 3.79 -9.72
CA ILE A 80 -12.74 3.68 -10.83
C ILE A 80 -13.66 4.91 -10.76
N SER A 81 -13.68 5.74 -11.80
CA SER A 81 -14.53 6.93 -11.85
C SER A 81 -16.00 6.56 -12.05
N GLY A 82 -16.89 7.40 -11.53
CA GLY A 82 -18.33 7.28 -11.79
C GLY A 82 -19.08 6.23 -10.96
N ILE A 83 -18.43 5.65 -9.95
CA ILE A 83 -19.05 4.81 -8.93
C ILE A 83 -18.87 5.46 -7.55
N LEU A 84 -19.81 5.18 -6.64
CA LEU A 84 -19.68 5.57 -5.24
C LEU A 84 -18.79 4.54 -4.52
N LEU A 85 -17.49 4.70 -4.67
CA LEU A 85 -16.47 3.90 -4.00
C LEU A 85 -15.24 4.78 -3.76
N ALA A 86 -14.63 4.66 -2.59
CA ALA A 86 -13.40 5.38 -2.30
C ALA A 86 -12.27 4.91 -3.23
N ALA A 87 -11.28 5.77 -3.47
CA ALA A 87 -10.05 5.34 -4.13
C ALA A 87 -9.23 4.43 -3.19
N ALA A 88 -8.60 3.41 -3.73
CA ALA A 88 -7.55 2.69 -3.02
C ALA A 88 -6.33 3.63 -2.89
N VAL A 89 -5.87 3.85 -1.66
CA VAL A 89 -4.80 4.80 -1.34
C VAL A 89 -3.44 4.15 -1.59
N GLY A 90 -2.53 4.88 -2.21
CA GLY A 90 -1.15 4.39 -2.42
C GLY A 90 -0.46 4.03 -1.11
N GLY A 91 0.47 3.08 -1.14
CA GLY A 91 1.27 2.67 0.02
C GLY A 91 2.18 3.79 0.50
N GLY A 92 2.42 3.85 1.80
CA GLY A 92 3.29 4.83 2.43
C GLY A 92 4.78 4.56 2.16
N ALA A 93 5.56 5.61 2.00
CA ALA A 93 7.01 5.52 1.83
C ALA A 93 7.71 5.05 3.09
N GLY A 94 8.69 4.16 2.95
CA GLY A 94 9.70 3.93 3.97
C GLY A 94 10.69 5.09 4.03
N VAL A 95 11.23 5.36 5.21
CA VAL A 95 12.15 6.49 5.41
C VAL A 95 13.43 6.06 6.08
N TYR A 96 14.53 6.78 5.81
CA TYR A 96 15.76 6.69 6.58
C TYR A 96 15.63 7.48 7.89
N SER A 97 15.00 8.68 7.85
CA SER A 97 14.82 9.55 9.01
C SER A 97 13.51 10.31 8.93
N GLY A 98 12.99 10.71 10.06
CA GLY A 98 11.71 11.40 10.17
C GLY A 98 10.52 10.41 10.19
N ASN A 99 9.33 10.90 9.95
CA ASN A 99 8.13 10.09 9.98
C ASN A 99 7.94 9.33 8.67
N ALA A 100 7.74 8.03 8.74
CA ALA A 100 7.42 7.21 7.59
C ALA A 100 6.08 7.64 6.96
N GLY A 101 5.95 7.41 5.65
CA GLY A 101 4.77 7.79 4.88
C GLY A 101 3.51 7.06 5.36
N THR A 102 2.42 7.81 5.49
CA THR A 102 1.08 7.22 5.62
C THR A 102 0.59 6.77 4.25
N GLY A 103 -0.28 5.75 4.22
CA GLY A 103 -0.79 5.25 2.93
C GLY A 103 -1.95 4.29 3.10
N GLY A 104 -2.28 3.54 2.06
CA GLY A 104 -3.17 2.39 2.15
C GLY A 104 -2.67 1.45 3.25
N SER A 105 -1.41 1.03 3.14
CA SER A 105 -0.61 0.56 4.28
C SER A 105 0.56 1.51 4.50
N GLY A 106 0.96 1.72 5.74
CA GLY A 106 2.02 2.66 6.12
C GLY A 106 3.42 2.14 5.80
N GLY A 107 4.36 3.02 5.52
CA GLY A 107 5.78 2.71 5.37
C GLY A 107 6.47 2.42 6.70
N GLY A 108 7.61 1.73 6.67
CA GLY A 108 8.47 1.47 7.83
C GLY A 108 9.34 2.66 8.20
N GLY A 109 9.62 2.82 9.49
CA GLY A 109 10.55 3.82 10.02
C GLY A 109 12.01 3.41 9.86
N GLY A 110 12.92 4.37 9.73
CA GLY A 110 14.35 4.12 9.66
C GLY A 110 14.97 3.86 11.03
N GLY A 111 15.97 2.97 11.07
CA GLY A 111 16.79 2.72 12.26
C GLY A 111 17.87 3.78 12.39
N GLN A 112 18.01 4.40 13.58
CA GLN A 112 18.98 5.48 13.82
C GLN A 112 19.54 5.48 15.23
N THR A 113 20.77 6.01 15.37
CA THR A 113 21.45 6.15 16.67
C THR A 113 20.79 7.13 17.63
N SER A 114 20.06 8.14 17.12
CA SER A 114 19.53 9.24 17.94
C SER A 114 18.00 9.27 18.02
N GLY A 115 17.35 8.13 17.89
CA GLY A 115 15.89 7.98 17.94
C GLY A 115 15.34 7.28 16.71
N ALA A 116 14.62 6.20 16.92
CA ALA A 116 13.96 5.46 15.86
C ALA A 116 12.85 6.29 15.20
N SER A 117 12.74 6.21 13.89
CA SER A 117 11.62 6.76 13.18
C SER A 117 10.37 5.88 13.37
N ALA A 118 9.23 6.51 13.64
CA ALA A 118 7.96 5.78 13.70
C ALA A 118 7.55 5.24 12.33
N GLY A 119 6.89 4.09 12.33
CA GLY A 119 6.20 3.59 11.14
C GLY A 119 5.02 4.49 10.77
N GLY A 120 4.71 4.56 9.49
CA GLY A 120 3.55 5.30 8.97
C GLY A 120 2.23 4.61 9.30
N ALA A 121 1.16 5.39 9.41
CA ALA A 121 -0.17 4.83 9.61
C ALA A 121 -0.75 4.27 8.30
N GLY A 122 -1.54 3.19 8.41
CA GLY A 122 -2.38 2.68 7.34
C GLY A 122 -3.74 3.37 7.29
N THR A 123 -4.40 3.32 6.15
CA THR A 123 -5.78 3.75 5.97
C THR A 123 -6.72 2.64 6.44
N SER A 124 -7.61 3.00 7.39
CA SER A 124 -8.60 2.04 7.92
C SER A 124 -9.41 1.38 6.80
N GLY A 125 -9.54 0.05 6.85
CA GLY A 125 -10.24 -0.76 5.85
C GLY A 125 -9.47 -0.96 4.54
N GLN A 126 -8.23 -0.46 4.41
CA GLN A 126 -7.41 -0.65 3.22
C GLN A 126 -6.03 -1.25 3.52
N GLY A 127 -5.56 -1.14 4.72
CA GLY A 127 -4.27 -1.69 5.15
C GLY A 127 -3.87 -1.26 6.55
N ASN A 128 -2.68 -1.66 6.96
CA ASN A 128 -2.18 -1.53 8.32
C ASN A 128 -0.93 -0.64 8.41
N ALA A 129 -0.57 -0.25 9.61
CA ALA A 129 0.62 0.56 9.87
C ALA A 129 1.93 -0.19 9.54
N GLY A 130 2.97 0.55 9.21
CA GLY A 130 4.33 0.04 9.18
C GLY A 130 4.96 -0.05 10.56
N GLY A 131 6.05 -0.82 10.67
CA GLY A 131 6.84 -0.96 11.89
C GLY A 131 7.77 0.24 12.12
N ALA A 132 8.09 0.51 13.39
CA ALA A 132 9.12 1.50 13.74
C ALA A 132 10.52 0.99 13.40
N GLY A 133 11.46 1.89 13.14
CA GLY A 133 12.87 1.56 13.13
C GLY A 133 13.40 1.30 14.54
N HIS A 134 14.64 0.80 14.66
CA HIS A 134 15.29 0.54 15.94
C HIS A 134 16.31 1.62 16.29
N THR A 135 16.38 1.97 17.57
CA THR A 135 17.34 2.95 18.09
C THR A 135 18.62 2.25 18.55
N ALA A 136 19.60 2.12 17.67
CA ALA A 136 20.94 1.60 17.99
C ALA A 136 21.98 2.11 16.97
N ILE A 137 23.28 1.92 17.26
CA ILE A 137 24.39 2.34 16.37
C ILE A 137 24.27 1.71 14.98
N ASN A 138 23.71 0.51 14.88
CA ASN A 138 23.42 -0.20 13.63
C ASN A 138 21.95 -0.61 13.55
N GLY A 139 21.05 0.13 14.22
CA GLY A 139 19.64 -0.21 14.27
C GLY A 139 19.06 -0.31 12.87
N ALA A 140 18.25 -1.33 12.65
CA ALA A 140 17.65 -1.59 11.35
C ALA A 140 16.27 -0.93 11.21
N GLY A 141 15.84 -0.72 9.95
CA GLY A 141 14.54 -0.15 9.63
C GLY A 141 13.38 -1.10 9.92
N GLY A 142 12.21 -0.55 10.15
CA GLY A 142 10.96 -1.28 10.30
C GLY A 142 10.41 -1.80 8.98
N GLY A 143 9.59 -2.84 9.03
CA GLY A 143 8.87 -3.39 7.89
C GLY A 143 7.70 -2.48 7.47
N GLY A 144 7.33 -2.49 6.21
CA GLY A 144 6.11 -1.85 5.72
C GLY A 144 4.85 -2.59 6.18
N GLY A 145 3.74 -1.88 6.34
CA GLY A 145 2.44 -2.49 6.60
C GLY A 145 1.93 -3.30 5.40
N GLY A 146 1.18 -4.36 5.66
CA GLY A 146 0.44 -5.14 4.67
C GLY A 146 -1.07 -4.88 4.76
N SER A 147 -1.84 -5.47 3.84
CA SER A 147 -3.30 -5.39 3.92
C SER A 147 -3.88 -6.18 5.09
N GLY A 148 -3.24 -7.29 5.47
CA GLY A 148 -3.71 -8.19 6.52
C GLY A 148 -3.05 -7.97 7.89
N ALA A 149 -1.84 -7.37 7.96
CA ALA A 149 -1.13 -7.18 9.22
C ALA A 149 -0.23 -5.93 9.22
N VAL A 150 0.12 -5.47 10.43
CA VAL A 150 1.12 -4.42 10.65
C VAL A 150 2.52 -4.92 10.29
N GLY A 151 3.40 -4.03 9.86
CA GLY A 151 4.82 -4.31 9.71
C GLY A 151 5.49 -4.44 11.07
N ALA A 152 6.49 -5.33 11.18
CA ALA A 152 7.28 -5.50 12.38
C ALA A 152 8.28 -4.36 12.59
N ALA A 153 8.60 -4.06 13.84
CA ALA A 153 9.68 -3.13 14.16
C ALA A 153 11.04 -3.72 13.76
N GLY A 154 11.98 -2.85 13.43
CA GLY A 154 13.38 -3.21 13.27
C GLY A 154 14.02 -3.66 14.57
N GLY A 155 15.11 -4.39 14.50
CA GLY A 155 15.94 -4.84 15.61
C GLY A 155 17.35 -4.28 15.54
N ASP A 156 18.25 -4.76 16.41
CA ASP A 156 19.64 -4.31 16.49
C ASP A 156 20.41 -4.52 15.18
N THR A 157 20.16 -5.63 14.50
CA THR A 157 20.90 -6.06 13.29
C THR A 157 20.00 -6.58 12.19
N ALA A 158 18.72 -6.70 12.43
CA ALA A 158 17.75 -7.26 11.46
C ALA A 158 16.62 -6.27 11.20
N GLY A 159 16.28 -6.06 9.94
CA GLY A 159 15.10 -5.31 9.55
C GLY A 159 13.81 -5.96 10.03
N GLY A 160 12.78 -5.16 10.28
CA GLY A 160 11.45 -5.67 10.59
C GLY A 160 10.81 -6.36 9.37
N ASP A 161 10.11 -7.44 9.61
CA ASP A 161 9.34 -8.13 8.57
C ASP A 161 8.18 -7.26 8.07
N GLY A 162 7.86 -7.34 6.78
CA GLY A 162 6.68 -6.72 6.21
C GLY A 162 5.39 -7.36 6.74
N GLY A 163 4.34 -6.57 6.89
CA GLY A 163 3.02 -7.08 7.25
C GLY A 163 2.46 -8.04 6.19
N ALA A 164 1.77 -9.08 6.66
CA ALA A 164 1.13 -10.03 5.77
C ALA A 164 0.07 -9.39 4.86
N GLY A 165 -0.16 -9.97 3.69
CA GLY A 165 -1.33 -9.68 2.86
C GLY A 165 -2.61 -10.24 3.48
N SER A 166 -3.77 -9.79 2.99
CA SER A 166 -5.05 -10.47 3.26
C SER A 166 -5.17 -11.72 2.39
N ALA A 167 -5.78 -12.76 2.98
CA ALA A 167 -6.09 -14.03 2.30
C ALA A 167 -7.44 -13.93 1.60
#